data_73944a452c9c214fba4c22f0c68d7b3a
#
_entry.id   73944a452c9c214fba4c22f0c68d7b3a
#
_cell.length_a   1.000
_cell.length_b   1.000
_cell.length_c   1.000
_cell.angle_alpha   90.00
_cell.angle_beta   90.00
_cell.angle_gamma   90.00
#
_symmetry.space_group_name_H-M   'P 1'
#
loop_
_entity.id
_entity.type
_entity.pdbx_description
1 polymer ?
#
loop_
_entity_poly.entity_id
_entity_poly.type
_entity_poly.pdbx_seq_one_letter_code
_entity_poly.pdbx_strand_id
1 'polypeptide(L)'
;MMIDIKNAASSIVDLVKTSVDYFKNLRSDDSGYKMKYDFSLPKKFLQINLDNMPFISSFLKVTELDKKLNISNNKDSNHLRGLVNIASTCYMNSIIQCFAHIKELYIYFKKDKTQKLMSEPYNQDKLFILFGELIISLWKIDDSSPLYPYIFKEKIGNMNPLFRGPIPNDAKDLLTFILMQLHEELNHPNNINNFNQMNNMSNCNMQMNKKAMFNSFVNDFQHNYRSIISELFFGLNYTETRCLCCNSALYNYQTFNFLIFPLAQVLNNKMQLGNVIDNTVTLDECFQYNQIYSPLNDYYCTVCRQNSQGKYATFLSVLPNIIIIILNRGEGLQYNVKIDFDENLDLKNYVEYFKEDSFYELIGVVSHYGQSGANGHFMARCKSPIDGFWYLYNDAIIQKLEYFTKENFLQGNPYILFYKKTKFG
;
A
#
# COMPACT_ATOMS: atom_id res chain seq x y z
N MET A 1 -17.05 34.17 8.91
CA MET A 1 -15.94 33.20 8.81
C MET A 1 -16.34 31.87 8.17
N MET A 2 -17.52 31.27 8.41
CA MET A 2 -17.98 30.04 7.71
C MET A 2 -18.47 30.25 6.28
N ILE A 3 -18.87 31.44 5.90
CA ILE A 3 -19.40 31.76 4.55
C ILE A 3 -18.25 31.87 3.54
N ASP A 4 -17.08 32.36 3.96
CA ASP A 4 -15.90 32.51 3.09
C ASP A 4 -15.24 31.18 2.72
N ILE A 5 -15.30 30.19 3.61
CA ILE A 5 -14.73 28.85 3.36
C ILE A 5 -15.56 28.08 2.31
N LYS A 6 -16.89 28.25 2.32
CA LYS A 6 -17.78 27.64 1.30
C LYS A 6 -17.59 28.28 -0.07
N ASN A 7 -17.38 29.58 -0.14
CA ASN A 7 -17.14 30.29 -1.40
C ASN A 7 -15.74 29.99 -1.96
N ALA A 8 -14.73 29.86 -1.11
CA ALA A 8 -13.39 29.43 -1.52
C ALA A 8 -13.40 27.97 -2.01
N ALA A 9 -14.13 27.08 -1.33
CA ALA A 9 -14.27 25.69 -1.77
C ALA A 9 -15.03 25.57 -3.11
N SER A 10 -16.08 26.41 -3.33
CA SER A 10 -16.80 26.46 -4.60
C SER A 10 -15.89 26.98 -5.73
N SER A 11 -15.10 28.03 -5.48
CA SER A 11 -14.13 28.56 -6.46
C SER A 11 -13.05 27.56 -6.81
N ILE A 12 -12.58 26.77 -5.85
CA ILE A 12 -11.60 25.69 -6.08
C ILE A 12 -12.25 24.58 -6.94
N VAL A 13 -13.49 24.21 -6.65
CA VAL A 13 -14.23 23.20 -7.43
C VAL A 13 -14.45 23.64 -8.87
N ASP A 14 -14.78 24.92 -9.10
CA ASP A 14 -15.00 25.45 -10.45
C ASP A 14 -13.69 25.62 -11.24
N LEU A 15 -12.60 26.02 -10.58
CA LEU A 15 -11.25 26.02 -11.15
C LEU A 15 -10.78 24.61 -11.52
N VAL A 16 -11.10 23.65 -10.70
CA VAL A 16 -10.80 22.25 -10.90
C VAL A 16 -11.58 21.67 -12.09
N LYS A 17 -12.86 21.99 -12.24
CA LYS A 17 -13.66 21.60 -13.42
C LYS A 17 -13.08 22.19 -14.71
N THR A 18 -12.69 23.46 -14.68
CA THR A 18 -12.05 24.12 -15.82
C THR A 18 -10.69 23.48 -16.17
N SER A 19 -9.97 22.97 -15.18
CA SER A 19 -8.71 22.25 -15.38
C SER A 19 -8.91 20.89 -16.05
N VAL A 20 -9.99 20.17 -15.71
CA VAL A 20 -10.33 18.87 -16.33
C VAL A 20 -10.57 19.00 -17.83
N ASP A 21 -11.29 20.06 -18.25
CA ASP A 21 -11.54 20.31 -19.67
C ASP A 21 -10.28 20.75 -20.43
N TYR A 22 -9.36 21.42 -19.75
CA TYR A 22 -8.04 21.75 -20.27
C TYR A 22 -7.16 20.50 -20.49
N PHE A 23 -7.14 19.56 -19.51
CA PHE A 23 -6.34 18.32 -19.61
C PHE A 23 -6.87 17.34 -20.66
N LYS A 24 -8.17 17.34 -20.96
CA LYS A 24 -8.73 16.52 -22.04
C LYS A 24 -8.21 16.91 -23.43
N ASN A 25 -7.67 18.13 -23.58
CA ASN A 25 -7.22 18.70 -24.84
C ASN A 25 -5.70 18.74 -25.05
N LEU A 26 -4.88 18.36 -24.05
CA LEU A 26 -3.42 18.36 -24.17
C LEU A 26 -2.89 17.13 -24.94
N ARG A 27 -2.04 17.40 -25.93
CA ARG A 27 -1.45 16.39 -26.82
C ARG A 27 0.06 16.26 -26.65
N SER A 28 0.53 15.02 -26.50
CA SER A 28 1.86 14.39 -26.72
C SER A 28 3.13 15.10 -26.25
N ASP A 29 3.99 14.37 -25.54
CA ASP A 29 5.42 14.69 -25.44
C ASP A 29 6.22 13.98 -26.55
N ASP A 30 7.49 14.41 -26.74
CA ASP A 30 8.39 13.97 -27.81
C ASP A 30 8.94 12.54 -27.63
N SER A 31 8.53 11.78 -26.61
CA SER A 31 9.04 10.44 -26.31
C SER A 31 8.40 9.29 -27.09
N GLY A 32 7.50 9.62 -28.03
CA GLY A 32 6.76 8.63 -28.83
C GLY A 32 5.62 7.94 -28.09
N TYR A 33 5.54 8.07 -26.76
CA TYR A 33 4.39 7.69 -25.95
C TYR A 33 3.53 8.91 -25.66
N LYS A 34 2.31 8.90 -26.17
CA LYS A 34 1.33 9.95 -25.88
C LYS A 34 0.75 9.72 -24.51
N MET A 35 1.23 10.44 -23.50
CA MET A 35 0.56 10.49 -22.22
C MET A 35 -0.84 11.05 -22.42
N LYS A 36 -1.84 10.30 -21.97
CA LYS A 36 -3.24 10.70 -22.05
C LYS A 36 -3.58 11.79 -21.03
N TYR A 37 -2.85 11.81 -19.90
CA TYR A 37 -3.07 12.74 -18.82
C TYR A 37 -1.77 13.45 -18.44
N ASP A 38 -1.86 14.76 -18.24
CA ASP A 38 -0.78 15.58 -17.74
C ASP A 38 -1.00 15.86 -16.25
N PHE A 39 -0.07 15.38 -15.41
CA PHE A 39 -0.08 15.62 -13.97
C PHE A 39 0.74 16.86 -13.57
N SER A 40 1.21 17.65 -14.52
CA SER A 40 1.87 18.93 -14.22
C SER A 40 0.86 19.99 -13.73
N LEU A 41 1.35 20.90 -12.90
CA LEU A 41 0.52 21.99 -12.39
C LEU A 41 0.07 22.93 -13.53
N PRO A 42 -1.25 23.20 -13.71
CA PRO A 42 -1.71 24.12 -14.73
C PRO A 42 -1.18 25.53 -14.52
N LYS A 43 -0.67 26.17 -15.58
CA LYS A 43 -0.11 27.54 -15.53
C LYS A 43 -1.10 28.59 -14.96
N LYS A 44 -2.40 28.37 -15.06
CA LYS A 44 -3.42 29.25 -14.47
C LYS A 44 -3.42 29.27 -12.93
N PHE A 45 -2.94 28.20 -12.28
CA PHE A 45 -2.80 28.18 -10.82
C PHE A 45 -1.71 29.13 -10.33
N LEU A 46 -0.74 29.47 -11.15
CA LEU A 46 0.34 30.41 -10.83
C LEU A 46 -0.12 31.89 -10.81
N GLN A 47 -1.33 32.20 -11.27
CA GLN A 47 -1.87 33.58 -11.33
C GLN A 47 -2.87 33.88 -10.20
N ILE A 48 -3.18 32.91 -9.33
CA ILE A 48 -4.05 33.14 -8.18
C ILE A 48 -3.20 33.76 -7.06
N ASN A 49 -3.65 34.90 -6.53
CA ASN A 49 -3.01 35.51 -5.38
C ASN A 49 -3.22 34.64 -4.14
N LEU A 50 -2.19 33.84 -3.83
CA LEU A 50 -2.21 32.75 -2.87
C LEU A 50 -1.82 33.18 -1.45
N ASP A 51 -1.52 34.48 -1.27
CA ASP A 51 -1.00 35.03 -0.01
C ASP A 51 -1.97 34.89 1.19
N ASN A 52 -3.25 34.64 0.91
CA ASN A 52 -4.28 34.49 1.93
C ASN A 52 -4.60 33.02 2.31
N MET A 53 -3.85 32.04 1.76
CA MET A 53 -4.04 30.63 2.11
C MET A 53 -2.72 30.07 2.67
N PRO A 54 -2.58 29.90 4.01
CA PRO A 54 -1.35 29.39 4.65
C PRO A 54 -0.89 28.04 4.09
N PHE A 55 -1.81 27.26 3.62
CA PHE A 55 -1.66 25.98 2.96
C PHE A 55 -0.99 26.08 1.58
N ILE A 56 -1.27 27.14 0.81
CA ILE A 56 -0.72 27.34 -0.54
C ILE A 56 0.61 28.10 -0.49
N SER A 57 0.87 28.92 0.55
CA SER A 57 2.16 29.60 0.73
C SER A 57 3.31 28.64 1.04
N SER A 58 3.02 27.51 1.71
CA SER A 58 4.02 26.43 1.88
C SER A 58 4.39 25.77 0.55
N PHE A 59 3.48 25.78 -0.39
CA PHE A 59 3.55 25.21 -1.70
C PHE A 59 4.46 26.00 -2.68
N LEU A 60 4.35 27.33 -2.67
CA LEU A 60 5.19 28.20 -3.50
C LEU A 60 6.65 28.19 -3.06
N LYS A 61 6.92 27.99 -1.76
CA LYS A 61 8.29 27.84 -1.25
C LYS A 61 8.98 26.58 -1.75
N VAL A 62 8.22 25.54 -2.07
CA VAL A 62 8.72 24.28 -2.61
C VAL A 62 9.18 24.45 -4.05
N THR A 63 8.43 25.17 -4.88
CA THR A 63 8.82 25.44 -6.28
C THR A 63 10.09 26.29 -6.38
N GLU A 64 10.42 27.08 -5.34
CA GLU A 64 11.70 27.80 -5.27
C GLU A 64 12.87 26.91 -4.80
N LEU A 65 12.61 25.93 -3.92
CA LEU A 65 13.61 24.92 -3.56
C LEU A 65 13.93 24.00 -4.75
N ASP A 66 12.92 23.59 -5.50
CA ASP A 66 13.07 22.74 -6.68
C ASP A 66 13.94 23.41 -7.78
N LYS A 67 13.82 24.73 -7.95
CA LYS A 67 14.68 25.49 -8.90
C LYS A 67 16.16 25.49 -8.53
N LYS A 68 16.50 25.19 -7.26
CA LYS A 68 17.90 25.06 -6.81
C LYS A 68 18.46 23.66 -6.95
N LEU A 69 17.59 22.66 -7.14
CA LEU A 69 17.95 21.28 -7.40
C LEU A 69 18.02 21.06 -8.94
N ASN A 70 19.04 21.64 -9.57
CA ASN A 70 19.33 21.39 -11.00
C ASN A 70 19.72 19.93 -11.19
N ILE A 71 18.76 19.09 -11.63
CA ILE A 71 18.94 17.66 -11.92
C ILE A 71 19.75 17.44 -13.22
N SER A 72 20.05 18.48 -13.98
CA SER A 72 20.91 18.38 -15.16
C SER A 72 22.37 18.17 -14.75
N ASN A 73 22.83 16.92 -14.76
CA ASN A 73 24.23 16.49 -14.64
C ASN A 73 24.90 16.54 -13.24
N ASN A 74 24.22 16.84 -12.16
CA ASN A 74 24.75 16.63 -10.82
C ASN A 74 24.16 15.35 -10.21
N LYS A 75 25.03 14.41 -9.83
CA LYS A 75 24.73 13.12 -9.21
C LYS A 75 24.00 13.20 -7.85
N ASP A 76 23.53 14.37 -7.41
CA ASP A 76 23.07 14.63 -6.04
C ASP A 76 21.55 14.71 -5.86
N SER A 77 20.73 14.50 -6.90
CA SER A 77 19.27 14.58 -6.80
C SER A 77 18.57 13.43 -7.54
N ASN A 78 18.72 12.21 -7.01
CA ASN A 78 18.13 11.00 -7.58
C ASN A 78 16.88 10.56 -6.81
N HIS A 79 15.99 11.50 -6.53
CA HIS A 79 14.68 11.21 -5.93
C HIS A 79 13.54 11.30 -6.94
N LEU A 80 12.41 10.66 -6.66
CA LEU A 80 11.19 10.82 -7.43
C LEU A 80 10.55 12.18 -7.12
N ARG A 81 9.64 12.62 -8.00
CA ARG A 81 8.93 13.89 -7.84
C ARG A 81 7.97 13.88 -6.65
N GLY A 82 7.70 15.03 -6.05
CA GLY A 82 6.67 15.21 -5.03
C GLY A 82 5.25 15.23 -5.61
N LEU A 83 4.26 15.14 -4.75
CA LEU A 83 2.83 15.21 -5.08
C LEU A 83 2.17 16.36 -4.35
N VAL A 84 1.42 17.17 -5.08
CA VAL A 84 0.67 18.29 -4.49
C VAL A 84 -0.45 17.77 -3.60
N ASN A 85 -0.61 18.36 -2.42
CA ASN A 85 -1.77 18.09 -1.57
C ASN A 85 -3.00 18.84 -2.10
N ILE A 86 -3.99 18.10 -2.57
CA ILE A 86 -5.24 18.64 -3.11
C ILE A 86 -6.32 18.48 -2.04
N ALA A 87 -6.42 19.43 -1.14
CA ALA A 87 -7.44 19.40 -0.10
C ALA A 87 -7.45 18.06 0.68
N SER A 88 -6.53 17.91 1.63
CA SER A 88 -6.42 16.74 2.53
C SER A 88 -6.06 15.40 1.87
N THR A 89 -5.27 15.41 0.79
CA THR A 89 -4.85 14.19 0.08
C THR A 89 -3.51 13.61 0.54
N CYS A 90 -2.99 14.02 1.68
CA CYS A 90 -1.72 13.49 2.22
C CYS A 90 -1.73 11.96 2.38
N TYR A 91 -2.88 11.36 2.76
CA TYR A 91 -3.07 9.92 2.82
C TYR A 91 -2.86 9.24 1.46
N MET A 92 -3.33 9.88 0.38
CA MET A 92 -3.17 9.40 -0.98
C MET A 92 -1.73 9.58 -1.46
N ASN A 93 -1.16 10.75 -1.25
CA ASN A 93 0.19 11.08 -1.68
C ASN A 93 1.23 10.15 -1.05
N SER A 94 1.10 9.86 0.26
CA SER A 94 2.02 8.95 0.96
C SER A 94 1.96 7.51 0.43
N ILE A 95 0.78 7.00 0.12
CA ILE A 95 0.60 5.66 -0.47
C ILE A 95 1.16 5.60 -1.90
N ILE A 96 0.86 6.61 -2.72
CA ILE A 96 1.35 6.67 -4.11
C ILE A 96 2.89 6.76 -4.12
N GLN A 97 3.50 7.52 -3.21
CA GLN A 97 4.96 7.55 -3.10
C GLN A 97 5.55 6.17 -2.77
N CYS A 98 4.98 5.44 -1.82
CA CYS A 98 5.45 4.08 -1.53
C CYS A 98 5.33 3.15 -2.75
N PHE A 99 4.23 3.18 -3.48
CA PHE A 99 4.09 2.40 -4.71
C PHE A 99 5.09 2.83 -5.81
N ALA A 100 5.32 4.13 -5.96
CA ALA A 100 6.24 4.65 -6.97
C ALA A 100 7.70 4.22 -6.71
N HIS A 101 8.08 3.99 -5.45
CA HIS A 101 9.41 3.50 -5.07
C HIS A 101 9.59 1.99 -5.27
N ILE A 102 8.56 1.27 -5.69
CA ILE A 102 8.65 -0.12 -6.13
C ILE A 102 9.04 -0.13 -7.62
N LYS A 103 10.34 -0.25 -7.89
CA LYS A 103 10.91 -0.18 -9.24
C LYS A 103 10.24 -1.14 -10.23
N GLU A 104 9.79 -2.30 -9.76
CA GLU A 104 9.10 -3.31 -10.57
C GLU A 104 7.78 -2.79 -11.15
N LEU A 105 7.04 -1.97 -10.42
CA LEU A 105 5.83 -1.31 -10.93
C LEU A 105 6.16 -0.32 -12.05
N TYR A 106 7.16 0.53 -11.86
CA TYR A 106 7.63 1.43 -12.91
C TYR A 106 8.04 0.68 -14.17
N ILE A 107 8.88 -0.37 -14.03
CA ILE A 107 9.32 -1.19 -15.16
C ILE A 107 8.12 -1.84 -15.86
N TYR A 108 7.15 -2.36 -15.09
CA TYR A 108 5.95 -2.97 -15.64
C TYR A 108 5.18 -1.98 -16.53
N PHE A 109 4.89 -0.78 -16.03
CA PHE A 109 4.15 0.23 -16.78
C PHE A 109 4.92 0.82 -17.96
N LYS A 110 6.25 0.77 -17.97
CA LYS A 110 7.10 1.21 -19.09
C LYS A 110 7.28 0.16 -20.19
N LYS A 111 6.92 -1.13 -19.97
CA LYS A 111 7.04 -2.16 -21.00
C LYS A 111 6.12 -1.90 -22.19
N ASP A 112 6.59 -2.08 -23.40
CA ASP A 112 5.83 -1.87 -24.65
C ASP A 112 4.48 -2.60 -24.65
N LYS A 113 4.46 -3.84 -24.16
CA LYS A 113 3.22 -4.62 -24.04
C LYS A 113 2.19 -3.93 -23.14
N THR A 114 2.63 -3.39 -22.01
CA THR A 114 1.74 -2.67 -21.07
C THR A 114 1.32 -1.33 -21.65
N GLN A 115 2.22 -0.61 -22.31
CA GLN A 115 1.90 0.63 -22.99
C GLN A 115 0.84 0.42 -24.08
N LYS A 116 0.95 -0.66 -24.86
CA LYS A 116 -0.07 -1.05 -25.82
C LYS A 116 -1.40 -1.34 -25.14
N LEU A 117 -1.41 -2.11 -24.04
CA LEU A 117 -2.61 -2.38 -23.25
C LEU A 117 -3.26 -1.08 -22.72
N MET A 118 -2.46 -0.12 -22.24
CA MET A 118 -2.92 1.18 -21.78
C MET A 118 -3.53 2.03 -22.90
N SER A 119 -3.08 1.88 -24.14
CA SER A 119 -3.59 2.63 -25.30
C SER A 119 -4.89 2.09 -25.89
N GLU A 120 -5.32 0.89 -25.50
CA GLU A 120 -6.54 0.27 -26.04
C GLU A 120 -7.80 1.03 -25.60
N PRO A 121 -8.74 1.33 -26.53
CA PRO A 121 -9.91 2.16 -26.24
C PRO A 121 -10.79 1.65 -25.10
N TYR A 122 -10.96 0.33 -24.97
CA TYR A 122 -11.80 -0.28 -23.93
C TYR A 122 -11.21 -0.20 -22.51
N ASN A 123 -9.92 0.12 -22.39
CA ASN A 123 -9.26 0.29 -21.09
C ASN A 123 -9.28 1.74 -20.59
N GLN A 124 -9.70 2.68 -21.42
CA GLN A 124 -9.52 4.12 -21.18
C GLN A 124 -10.16 4.65 -19.90
N ASP A 125 -11.15 3.96 -19.36
CA ASP A 125 -11.81 4.36 -18.11
C ASP A 125 -11.33 3.55 -16.90
N LYS A 126 -10.28 2.75 -17.02
CA LYS A 126 -9.75 1.94 -15.93
C LYS A 126 -8.74 2.70 -15.07
N LEU A 127 -8.69 2.35 -13.77
CA LEU A 127 -7.81 2.99 -12.81
C LEU A 127 -6.34 2.73 -13.12
N PHE A 128 -6.00 1.52 -13.62
CA PHE A 128 -4.61 1.15 -13.89
C PHE A 128 -3.93 2.06 -14.92
N ILE A 129 -4.69 2.70 -15.81
CA ILE A 129 -4.16 3.69 -16.77
C ILE A 129 -3.63 4.91 -16.02
N LEU A 130 -4.50 5.55 -15.22
CA LEU A 130 -4.13 6.74 -14.47
C LEU A 130 -3.03 6.45 -13.43
N PHE A 131 -3.11 5.28 -12.79
CA PHE A 131 -2.08 4.84 -11.86
C PHE A 131 -0.74 4.66 -12.57
N GLY A 132 -0.71 3.97 -13.70
CA GLY A 132 0.50 3.74 -14.47
C GLY A 132 1.13 5.04 -15.00
N GLU A 133 0.32 5.95 -15.54
CA GLU A 133 0.78 7.27 -15.99
C GLU A 133 1.33 8.12 -14.83
N LEU A 134 0.69 8.06 -13.66
CA LEU A 134 1.16 8.75 -12.46
C LEU A 134 2.51 8.20 -11.98
N ILE A 135 2.66 6.87 -11.92
CA ILE A 135 3.94 6.22 -11.59
C ILE A 135 5.04 6.63 -12.58
N ILE A 136 4.77 6.57 -13.90
CA ILE A 136 5.74 6.98 -14.93
C ILE A 136 6.12 8.46 -14.78
N SER A 137 5.15 9.32 -14.48
CA SER A 137 5.37 10.76 -14.32
C SER A 137 6.21 11.09 -13.09
N LEU A 138 6.06 10.33 -12.00
CA LEU A 138 6.89 10.49 -10.80
C LEU A 138 8.37 10.16 -11.06
N TRP A 139 8.65 9.26 -12.02
CA TRP A 139 10.00 8.88 -12.42
C TRP A 139 10.66 9.81 -13.46
N LYS A 140 9.99 10.89 -13.88
CA LYS A 140 10.59 11.92 -14.74
C LYS A 140 11.45 12.85 -13.90
N ILE A 141 12.65 12.42 -13.57
CA ILE A 141 13.58 13.14 -12.69
C ILE A 141 14.18 14.43 -13.32
N ASP A 142 14.07 14.59 -14.64
CA ASP A 142 14.52 15.80 -15.33
C ASP A 142 13.61 17.02 -15.09
N ASP A 143 12.39 16.78 -14.55
CA ASP A 143 11.43 17.79 -14.17
C ASP A 143 11.22 17.74 -12.65
N SER A 144 11.81 18.68 -11.93
CA SER A 144 11.74 18.75 -10.46
C SER A 144 10.41 19.30 -9.92
N SER A 145 9.50 19.77 -10.79
CA SER A 145 8.23 20.31 -10.35
C SER A 145 7.34 19.20 -9.75
N PRO A 146 6.63 19.45 -8.63
CA PRO A 146 5.73 18.47 -8.07
C PRO A 146 4.56 18.18 -9.01
N LEU A 147 4.06 16.94 -8.99
CA LEU A 147 2.90 16.54 -9.77
C LEU A 147 1.60 16.91 -9.06
N TYR A 148 0.60 17.23 -9.86
CA TYR A 148 -0.75 17.55 -9.40
C TYR A 148 -1.70 16.36 -9.64
N PRO A 149 -1.93 15.43 -8.68
CA PRO A 149 -2.60 14.17 -8.90
C PRO A 149 -4.14 14.30 -8.93
N TYR A 150 -4.66 15.40 -9.47
CA TYR A 150 -6.08 15.73 -9.45
C TYR A 150 -6.94 14.71 -10.19
N ILE A 151 -6.55 14.34 -11.41
CA ILE A 151 -7.32 13.40 -12.23
C ILE A 151 -7.40 12.03 -11.56
N PHE A 152 -6.30 11.60 -10.93
CA PHE A 152 -6.29 10.35 -10.16
C PHE A 152 -7.22 10.43 -8.95
N LYS A 153 -7.19 11.55 -8.19
CA LYS A 153 -8.08 11.79 -7.05
C LYS A 153 -9.55 11.79 -7.47
N GLU A 154 -9.89 12.44 -8.58
CA GLU A 154 -11.25 12.44 -9.12
C GLU A 154 -11.69 11.02 -9.48
N LYS A 155 -10.84 10.27 -10.18
CA LYS A 155 -11.13 8.90 -10.60
C LYS A 155 -11.45 7.98 -9.40
N ILE A 156 -10.59 7.97 -8.38
CA ILE A 156 -10.84 7.13 -7.19
C ILE A 156 -12.11 7.56 -6.45
N GLY A 157 -12.40 8.88 -6.39
CA GLY A 157 -13.62 9.40 -5.78
C GLY A 157 -14.90 9.04 -6.56
N ASN A 158 -14.80 8.88 -7.88
CA ASN A 158 -15.91 8.42 -8.72
C ASN A 158 -16.14 6.91 -8.58
N MET A 159 -15.08 6.14 -8.37
CA MET A 159 -15.16 4.69 -8.19
C MET A 159 -15.59 4.30 -6.78
N ASN A 160 -15.14 5.04 -5.76
CA ASN A 160 -15.49 4.77 -4.37
C ASN A 160 -15.85 6.09 -3.65
N PRO A 161 -17.11 6.25 -3.22
CA PRO A 161 -17.60 7.46 -2.52
C PRO A 161 -16.80 7.83 -1.27
N LEU A 162 -16.13 6.88 -0.62
CA LEU A 162 -15.26 7.13 0.52
C LEU A 162 -14.17 8.16 0.20
N PHE A 163 -13.63 8.14 -1.04
CA PHE A 163 -12.56 9.03 -1.48
C PHE A 163 -13.06 10.29 -2.20
N ARG A 164 -14.37 10.55 -2.20
CA ARG A 164 -14.95 11.71 -2.89
C ARG A 164 -14.75 13.00 -2.09
N GLY A 165 -14.45 14.08 -2.82
CA GLY A 165 -14.36 15.43 -2.24
C GLY A 165 -13.08 15.67 -1.40
N PRO A 166 -13.06 16.76 -0.61
CA PRO A 166 -11.87 17.25 0.08
C PRO A 166 -11.68 16.65 1.49
N ILE A 167 -12.40 15.60 1.84
CA ILE A 167 -12.38 15.00 3.18
C ILE A 167 -11.10 14.16 3.35
N PRO A 168 -10.39 14.29 4.49
CA PRO A 168 -9.27 13.39 4.81
C PRO A 168 -9.77 11.95 4.96
N ASN A 169 -8.95 10.99 4.56
CA ASN A 169 -9.27 9.57 4.65
C ASN A 169 -8.10 8.77 5.22
N ASP A 170 -8.35 7.53 5.55
CA ASP A 170 -7.33 6.61 6.05
C ASP A 170 -6.47 6.08 4.89
N ALA A 171 -5.15 6.12 5.07
CA ALA A 171 -4.19 5.62 4.10
C ALA A 171 -4.34 4.12 3.84
N LYS A 172 -4.72 3.32 4.86
CA LYS A 172 -4.94 1.86 4.70
C LYS A 172 -6.14 1.56 3.80
N ASP A 173 -7.21 2.37 3.88
CA ASP A 173 -8.41 2.14 3.08
C ASP A 173 -8.11 2.39 1.59
N LEU A 174 -7.32 3.44 1.31
CA LEU A 174 -6.85 3.69 -0.05
C LEU A 174 -5.89 2.61 -0.55
N LEU A 175 -4.92 2.19 0.28
CA LEU A 175 -4.02 1.10 -0.06
C LEU A 175 -4.78 -0.15 -0.46
N THR A 176 -5.76 -0.56 0.37
CA THR A 176 -6.59 -1.74 0.11
C THR A 176 -7.37 -1.59 -1.19
N PHE A 177 -8.00 -0.44 -1.39
CA PHE A 177 -8.76 -0.15 -2.61
C PHE A 177 -7.87 -0.22 -3.87
N ILE A 178 -6.69 0.41 -3.86
CA ILE A 178 -5.77 0.39 -5.01
C ILE A 178 -5.32 -1.03 -5.32
N LEU A 179 -4.88 -1.81 -4.32
CA LEU A 179 -4.42 -3.19 -4.54
C LEU A 179 -5.51 -4.08 -5.14
N MET A 180 -6.73 -4.00 -4.61
CA MET A 180 -7.86 -4.77 -5.11
C MET A 180 -8.24 -4.36 -6.53
N GLN A 181 -8.41 -3.07 -6.78
CA GLN A 181 -8.85 -2.54 -8.07
C GLN A 181 -7.83 -2.79 -9.18
N LEU A 182 -6.54 -2.55 -8.90
CA LEU A 182 -5.48 -2.82 -9.88
C LEU A 182 -5.34 -4.32 -10.16
N HIS A 183 -5.50 -5.18 -9.13
CA HIS A 183 -5.49 -6.61 -9.35
C HIS A 183 -6.64 -7.04 -10.25
N GLU A 184 -7.86 -6.60 -9.98
CA GLU A 184 -9.05 -6.92 -10.77
C GLU A 184 -8.91 -6.48 -12.23
N GLU A 185 -8.43 -5.25 -12.46
CA GLU A 185 -8.27 -4.70 -13.80
C GLU A 185 -7.13 -5.32 -14.62
N LEU A 186 -6.07 -5.79 -13.95
CA LEU A 186 -4.87 -6.35 -14.58
C LEU A 186 -4.78 -7.87 -14.52
N ASN A 187 -5.76 -8.53 -13.90
CA ASN A 187 -5.76 -9.97 -13.79
C ASN A 187 -6.18 -10.63 -15.11
N HIS A 188 -5.35 -11.54 -15.61
CA HIS A 188 -5.61 -12.31 -16.84
C HIS A 188 -5.57 -13.80 -16.52
N PRO A 189 -6.65 -14.37 -15.94
CA PRO A 189 -6.69 -15.78 -15.61
C PRO A 189 -6.59 -16.65 -16.87
N ASN A 190 -5.83 -17.74 -16.81
CA ASN A 190 -5.77 -18.73 -17.87
C ASN A 190 -7.03 -19.59 -17.85
N ASN A 191 -7.96 -19.36 -18.78
CA ASN A 191 -9.18 -20.14 -19.03
C ASN A 191 -10.32 -20.05 -18.01
N ILE A 192 -11.38 -19.43 -18.47
CA ILE A 192 -12.72 -19.37 -17.83
C ILE A 192 -13.40 -20.78 -17.72
N ASN A 193 -12.83 -21.80 -18.38
CA ASN A 193 -13.53 -23.10 -18.53
C ASN A 193 -13.41 -24.08 -17.33
N ASN A 194 -12.63 -23.74 -16.29
CA ASN A 194 -12.44 -24.64 -15.13
C ASN A 194 -13.24 -24.28 -13.87
N PHE A 195 -14.06 -23.24 -13.91
CA PHE A 195 -14.93 -22.87 -12.77
C PHE A 195 -15.93 -23.96 -12.38
N ASN A 196 -16.27 -24.86 -13.31
CA ASN A 196 -17.22 -25.96 -13.05
C ASN A 196 -16.61 -27.18 -12.32
N GLN A 197 -15.28 -27.24 -12.15
CA GLN A 197 -14.66 -28.33 -11.40
C GLN A 197 -14.54 -28.08 -9.89
N MET A 198 -14.55 -26.84 -9.43
CA MET A 198 -14.49 -26.50 -7.99
C MET A 198 -15.75 -26.95 -7.22
N ASN A 199 -16.93 -26.97 -7.86
CA ASN A 199 -18.17 -27.40 -7.22
C ASN A 199 -18.25 -28.92 -6.97
N ASN A 200 -17.35 -29.73 -7.53
CA ASN A 200 -17.32 -31.16 -7.32
C ASN A 200 -16.38 -31.63 -6.20
N MET A 201 -15.56 -30.75 -5.62
CA MET A 201 -14.66 -31.11 -4.51
C MET A 201 -15.34 -31.09 -3.13
N SER A 202 -16.54 -30.54 -3.02
CA SER A 202 -17.31 -30.50 -1.76
C SER A 202 -17.77 -31.88 -1.22
N ASN A 203 -17.60 -32.95 -1.99
CA ASN A 203 -18.02 -34.30 -1.60
C ASN A 203 -16.88 -35.32 -1.39
N CYS A 204 -15.60 -34.91 -1.45
CA CYS A 204 -14.51 -35.82 -1.11
C CYS A 204 -14.29 -35.83 0.40
N ASN A 205 -14.94 -36.81 1.08
CA ASN A 205 -14.68 -37.22 2.47
C ASN A 205 -13.27 -37.85 2.67
N MET A 206 -12.28 -37.42 1.92
CA MET A 206 -10.89 -37.81 2.15
C MET A 206 -10.21 -36.75 2.99
N GLN A 207 -9.67 -37.17 4.13
CA GLN A 207 -8.74 -36.42 4.95
C GLN A 207 -7.48 -36.14 4.11
N MET A 208 -7.56 -35.10 3.25
CA MET A 208 -6.42 -34.67 2.45
C MET A 208 -5.32 -34.24 3.41
N ASN A 209 -4.12 -34.76 3.22
CA ASN A 209 -2.99 -34.29 4.03
C ASN A 209 -2.67 -32.81 3.67
N LYS A 210 -2.09 -32.10 4.62
CA LYS A 210 -1.77 -30.67 4.50
C LYS A 210 -1.03 -30.33 3.20
N LYS A 211 -0.08 -31.19 2.76
CA LYS A 211 0.71 -31.01 1.53
C LYS A 211 -0.14 -31.09 0.26
N ALA A 212 -1.12 -32.00 0.22
CA ALA A 212 -2.00 -32.10 -0.93
C ALA A 212 -2.92 -30.89 -1.05
N MET A 213 -3.43 -30.37 0.07
CA MET A 213 -4.22 -29.12 0.11
C MET A 213 -3.39 -27.92 -0.34
N PHE A 214 -2.15 -27.81 0.13
CA PHE A 214 -1.23 -26.77 -0.30
C PHE A 214 -0.99 -26.81 -1.81
N ASN A 215 -0.64 -27.98 -2.37
CA ASN A 215 -0.37 -28.12 -3.80
C ASN A 215 -1.59 -27.78 -4.66
N SER A 216 -2.79 -28.23 -4.24
CA SER A 216 -4.03 -27.87 -4.94
C SER A 216 -4.25 -26.36 -4.92
N PHE A 217 -4.12 -25.73 -3.77
CA PHE A 217 -4.32 -24.28 -3.64
C PHE A 217 -3.30 -23.49 -4.45
N VAL A 218 -2.01 -23.87 -4.43
CA VAL A 218 -0.96 -23.20 -5.22
C VAL A 218 -1.25 -23.32 -6.72
N ASN A 219 -1.67 -24.48 -7.20
CA ASN A 219 -2.04 -24.67 -8.60
C ASN A 219 -3.21 -23.76 -9.00
N ASP A 220 -4.26 -23.71 -8.19
CA ASP A 220 -5.41 -22.83 -8.42
C ASP A 220 -5.02 -21.35 -8.38
N PHE A 221 -4.18 -20.98 -7.42
CA PHE A 221 -3.64 -19.63 -7.33
C PHE A 221 -2.87 -19.22 -8.60
N GLN A 222 -1.94 -20.05 -9.07
CA GLN A 222 -1.13 -19.77 -10.26
C GLN A 222 -1.95 -19.66 -11.54
N HIS A 223 -3.13 -20.29 -11.61
CA HIS A 223 -4.03 -20.20 -12.75
C HIS A 223 -4.94 -18.96 -12.70
N ASN A 224 -5.39 -18.58 -11.52
CA ASN A 224 -6.44 -17.58 -11.34
C ASN A 224 -5.91 -16.18 -11.03
N TYR A 225 -4.71 -16.06 -10.43
CA TYR A 225 -4.12 -14.79 -9.99
C TYR A 225 -2.86 -14.45 -10.78
N ARG A 226 -3.03 -13.73 -11.91
CA ARG A 226 -1.96 -13.41 -12.86
C ARG A 226 -1.94 -11.93 -13.20
N SER A 227 -1.61 -11.11 -12.23
CA SER A 227 -1.36 -9.69 -12.41
C SER A 227 -0.03 -9.32 -11.79
N ILE A 228 0.54 -8.18 -12.18
CA ILE A 228 1.72 -7.63 -11.49
C ILE A 228 1.45 -7.42 -9.99
N ILE A 229 0.20 -7.15 -9.61
CA ILE A 229 -0.18 -6.98 -8.21
C ILE A 229 -0.08 -8.31 -7.46
N SER A 230 -0.60 -9.41 -8.02
CA SER A 230 -0.45 -10.73 -7.38
C SER A 230 0.99 -11.21 -7.37
N GLU A 231 1.79 -10.93 -8.41
CA GLU A 231 3.21 -11.29 -8.46
C GLU A 231 4.04 -10.57 -7.40
N LEU A 232 3.71 -9.31 -7.08
CA LEU A 232 4.48 -8.52 -6.13
C LEU A 232 3.99 -8.66 -4.70
N PHE A 233 2.67 -8.63 -4.47
CA PHE A 233 2.10 -8.40 -3.15
C PHE A 233 1.36 -9.59 -2.55
N PHE A 234 1.01 -10.63 -3.33
CA PHE A 234 0.21 -11.73 -2.79
C PHE A 234 1.11 -12.81 -2.19
N GLY A 235 0.84 -13.09 -0.92
CA GLY A 235 1.35 -14.26 -0.20
C GLY A 235 0.25 -15.26 0.09
N LEU A 236 0.62 -16.38 0.69
CA LEU A 236 -0.30 -17.42 1.13
C LEU A 236 -0.18 -17.63 2.64
N ASN A 237 -1.31 -17.71 3.31
CA ASN A 237 -1.40 -18.18 4.69
C ASN A 237 -2.32 -19.40 4.76
N TYR A 238 -2.31 -20.07 5.89
CA TYR A 238 -3.30 -21.08 6.22
C TYR A 238 -3.77 -20.91 7.66
N THR A 239 -5.04 -21.18 7.87
CA THR A 239 -5.62 -21.33 9.21
C THR A 239 -5.66 -22.81 9.56
N GLU A 240 -5.01 -23.18 10.64
CA GLU A 240 -5.16 -24.50 11.26
C GLU A 240 -6.28 -24.43 12.30
N THR A 241 -7.31 -25.24 12.13
CA THR A 241 -8.36 -25.46 13.14
C THR A 241 -8.18 -26.84 13.73
N ARG A 242 -8.00 -26.93 15.05
CA ARG A 242 -7.72 -28.18 15.77
C ARG A 242 -8.84 -28.51 16.74
N CYS A 243 -9.35 -29.71 16.65
CA CYS A 243 -10.32 -30.25 17.61
C CYS A 243 -9.63 -30.60 18.93
N LEU A 244 -10.17 -30.16 20.07
CA LEU A 244 -9.59 -30.46 21.38
C LEU A 244 -9.99 -31.88 21.88
N CYS A 245 -11.02 -32.52 21.27
CA CYS A 245 -11.41 -33.85 21.63
C CYS A 245 -10.55 -34.95 20.98
N CYS A 246 -10.40 -34.92 19.63
CA CYS A 246 -9.67 -35.98 18.91
C CYS A 246 -8.33 -35.49 18.33
N ASN A 247 -7.96 -34.25 18.57
CA ASN A 247 -6.73 -33.61 18.09
C ASN A 247 -6.57 -33.59 16.55
N SER A 248 -7.65 -33.86 15.79
CA SER A 248 -7.64 -33.72 14.34
C SER A 248 -7.46 -32.25 13.94
N ALA A 249 -6.74 -32.00 12.86
CA ALA A 249 -6.51 -30.66 12.31
C ALA A 249 -7.13 -30.53 10.93
N LEU A 250 -7.76 -29.37 10.68
CA LEU A 250 -8.25 -28.94 9.39
C LEU A 250 -7.43 -27.73 8.95
N TYR A 251 -7.05 -27.68 7.68
CA TYR A 251 -6.24 -26.61 7.11
C TYR A 251 -7.05 -25.86 6.06
N ASN A 252 -7.07 -24.53 6.15
CA ASN A 252 -7.72 -23.68 5.16
C ASN A 252 -6.70 -22.65 4.64
N TYR A 253 -6.35 -22.77 3.35
CA TYR A 253 -5.40 -21.88 2.69
C TYR A 253 -6.11 -20.65 2.11
N GLN A 254 -5.47 -19.49 2.22
CA GLN A 254 -5.97 -18.20 1.73
C GLN A 254 -4.84 -17.36 1.18
N THR A 255 -5.16 -16.44 0.27
CA THR A 255 -4.25 -15.39 -0.15
C THR A 255 -4.30 -14.21 0.80
N PHE A 256 -3.20 -13.50 0.94
CA PHE A 256 -3.14 -12.17 1.57
C PHE A 256 -2.27 -11.24 0.73
N ASN A 257 -2.53 -9.94 0.79
CA ASN A 257 -1.73 -8.91 0.12
C ASN A 257 -1.23 -7.83 1.08
N PHE A 258 -1.58 -7.94 2.34
CA PHE A 258 -1.02 -7.20 3.49
C PHE A 258 -1.26 -7.98 4.77
N LEU A 259 -0.48 -7.66 5.80
CA LEU A 259 -0.65 -8.15 7.16
C LEU A 259 -1.14 -7.01 8.05
N ILE A 260 -2.06 -7.30 8.96
CA ILE A 260 -2.56 -6.31 9.94
C ILE A 260 -2.18 -6.76 11.34
N PHE A 261 -1.44 -5.91 12.06
CA PHE A 261 -1.09 -6.17 13.44
C PHE A 261 -1.83 -5.22 14.40
N PRO A 262 -2.68 -5.74 15.29
CA PRO A 262 -3.40 -4.94 16.29
C PRO A 262 -2.48 -4.62 17.47
N LEU A 263 -1.77 -3.48 17.41
CA LEU A 263 -0.70 -3.13 18.36
C LEU A 263 -1.13 -3.16 19.82
N ALA A 264 -2.34 -2.68 20.14
CA ALA A 264 -2.87 -2.70 21.49
C ALA A 264 -3.09 -4.12 22.03
N GLN A 265 -3.52 -5.06 21.18
CA GLN A 265 -3.72 -6.45 21.57
C GLN A 265 -2.39 -7.17 21.74
N VAL A 266 -1.40 -6.87 20.89
CA VAL A 266 -0.03 -7.38 21.04
C VAL A 266 0.57 -6.90 22.35
N LEU A 267 0.43 -5.61 22.68
CA LEU A 267 0.90 -5.06 23.95
C LEU A 267 0.20 -5.71 25.16
N ASN A 268 -1.12 -5.87 25.10
CA ASN A 268 -1.86 -6.54 26.17
C ASN A 268 -1.38 -8.00 26.40
N ASN A 269 -1.10 -8.71 25.31
CA ASN A 269 -0.53 -10.07 25.40
C ASN A 269 0.86 -10.04 26.05
N LYS A 270 1.72 -9.11 25.64
CA LYS A 270 3.04 -8.89 26.26
C LYS A 270 2.93 -8.61 27.76
N MET A 271 1.96 -7.79 28.17
CA MET A 271 1.68 -7.48 29.59
C MET A 271 1.27 -8.72 30.39
N GLN A 272 0.39 -9.55 29.82
CA GLN A 272 -0.05 -10.80 30.47
C GLN A 272 1.10 -11.79 30.68
N LEU A 273 2.10 -11.78 29.80
CA LEU A 273 3.30 -12.61 29.91
C LEU A 273 4.34 -12.04 30.90
N GLY A 274 4.07 -10.88 31.53
CA GLY A 274 4.96 -10.25 32.52
C GLY A 274 6.18 -9.53 31.93
N ASN A 275 6.22 -9.30 30.62
CA ASN A 275 7.39 -8.79 29.89
C ASN A 275 7.31 -7.28 29.60
N VAL A 276 6.67 -6.47 30.47
CA VAL A 276 6.47 -5.05 30.17
C VAL A 276 7.44 -4.15 30.89
N ILE A 277 8.21 -3.38 30.12
CA ILE A 277 9.05 -2.29 30.60
C ILE A 277 8.46 -0.94 30.16
N ASP A 278 7.86 -0.87 28.96
CA ASP A 278 7.30 0.36 28.38
C ASP A 278 6.12 0.07 27.44
N ASN A 279 5.55 1.13 26.83
CA ASN A 279 4.42 1.06 25.88
C ASN A 279 4.91 0.75 24.43
N THR A 280 5.90 -0.14 24.28
CA THR A 280 6.50 -0.48 22.99
C THR A 280 6.30 -1.95 22.67
N VAL A 281 5.93 -2.26 21.43
CA VAL A 281 5.92 -3.61 20.86
C VAL A 281 6.91 -3.69 19.70
N THR A 282 7.45 -4.88 19.44
CA THR A 282 8.33 -5.13 18.30
C THR A 282 7.59 -5.81 17.16
N LEU A 283 8.12 -5.76 15.95
CA LEU A 283 7.55 -6.55 14.84
C LEU A 283 7.61 -8.05 15.12
N ASP A 284 8.66 -8.51 15.78
CA ASP A 284 8.80 -9.92 16.18
C ASP A 284 7.63 -10.35 17.10
N GLU A 285 7.30 -9.55 18.11
CA GLU A 285 6.14 -9.77 18.99
C GLU A 285 4.81 -9.76 18.20
N CYS A 286 4.70 -8.92 17.17
CA CYS A 286 3.53 -8.91 16.31
C CYS A 286 3.39 -10.22 15.51
N PHE A 287 4.48 -10.72 14.94
CA PHE A 287 4.48 -12.02 14.24
C PHE A 287 4.21 -13.18 15.18
N GLN A 288 4.79 -13.19 16.39
CA GLN A 288 4.50 -14.21 17.42
C GLN A 288 3.03 -14.20 17.80
N TYR A 289 2.46 -13.01 18.06
CA TYR A 289 1.05 -12.83 18.41
C TYR A 289 0.12 -13.39 17.34
N ASN A 290 0.44 -13.20 16.07
CA ASN A 290 -0.38 -13.67 14.94
C ASN A 290 -0.48 -15.22 14.87
N GLN A 291 0.47 -15.94 15.47
CA GLN A 291 0.52 -17.41 15.51
C GLN A 291 -0.06 -18.01 16.81
N ILE A 292 -0.59 -17.18 17.72
CA ILE A 292 -1.21 -17.67 18.95
C ILE A 292 -2.55 -18.31 18.62
N TYR A 293 -2.76 -19.51 19.18
CA TYR A 293 -4.06 -20.19 19.06
C TYR A 293 -5.14 -19.46 19.84
N SER A 294 -6.20 -19.11 19.16
CA SER A 294 -7.45 -18.60 19.75
C SER A 294 -8.43 -19.74 20.00
N PRO A 295 -9.21 -19.69 21.10
CA PRO A 295 -10.26 -20.69 21.36
C PRO A 295 -11.38 -20.56 20.33
N LEU A 296 -11.95 -21.69 19.97
CA LEU A 296 -13.13 -21.80 19.11
C LEU A 296 -14.21 -22.57 19.88
N ASN A 297 -15.21 -21.84 20.33
CA ASN A 297 -16.39 -22.43 20.96
C ASN A 297 -17.37 -22.91 19.88
N ASP A 298 -18.18 -23.91 20.21
CA ASP A 298 -19.20 -24.45 19.31
C ASP A 298 -18.68 -24.99 17.97
N TYR A 299 -17.52 -25.64 18.00
CA TYR A 299 -16.88 -26.26 16.85
C TYR A 299 -17.47 -27.67 16.59
N TYR A 300 -18.12 -27.87 15.45
CA TYR A 300 -18.51 -29.22 15.01
C TYR A 300 -17.32 -29.92 14.33
N CYS A 301 -16.78 -30.94 14.97
CA CYS A 301 -15.68 -31.73 14.40
C CYS A 301 -16.23 -32.84 13.47
N THR A 302 -15.86 -32.76 12.20
CA THR A 302 -16.26 -33.76 11.19
C THR A 302 -15.64 -35.14 11.42
N VAL A 303 -14.53 -35.24 12.16
CA VAL A 303 -13.86 -36.50 12.50
C VAL A 303 -14.51 -37.17 13.68
N CYS A 304 -14.73 -36.48 14.82
CA CYS A 304 -15.48 -37.02 15.98
C CYS A 304 -16.98 -37.08 15.72
N ARG A 305 -17.51 -36.31 14.74
CA ARG A 305 -18.95 -36.18 14.42
C ARG A 305 -19.78 -35.65 15.59
N GLN A 306 -19.20 -34.72 16.37
CA GLN A 306 -19.86 -34.08 17.52
C GLN A 306 -19.45 -32.65 17.69
N ASN A 307 -20.28 -31.90 18.42
CA ASN A 307 -19.87 -30.56 18.87
C ASN A 307 -18.78 -30.71 19.92
N SER A 308 -17.73 -29.90 19.78
CA SER A 308 -16.53 -29.95 20.61
C SER A 308 -16.01 -28.52 20.79
N GLN A 309 -15.05 -28.36 21.66
CA GLN A 309 -14.20 -27.20 21.68
C GLN A 309 -13.07 -27.37 20.67
N GLY A 310 -12.68 -26.28 20.06
CA GLY A 310 -11.55 -26.23 19.14
C GLY A 310 -10.63 -25.08 19.47
N LYS A 311 -9.53 -25.00 18.73
CA LYS A 311 -8.66 -23.84 18.68
C LYS A 311 -8.20 -23.62 17.25
N TYR A 312 -7.92 -22.37 16.89
CA TYR A 312 -7.39 -22.02 15.58
C TYR A 312 -6.27 -21.00 15.65
N ALA A 313 -5.35 -21.08 14.69
CA ALA A 313 -4.32 -20.10 14.50
C ALA A 313 -4.02 -19.96 13.00
N THR A 314 -3.52 -18.77 12.59
CA THR A 314 -3.14 -18.49 11.22
C THR A 314 -1.62 -18.42 11.10
N PHE A 315 -1.09 -19.10 10.10
CA PHE A 315 0.35 -19.23 9.85
C PHE A 315 0.68 -18.75 8.44
N LEU A 316 1.84 -18.13 8.27
CA LEU A 316 2.34 -17.75 6.96
C LEU A 316 2.87 -19.01 6.24
N SER A 317 2.41 -19.20 5.01
CA SER A 317 2.79 -20.34 4.18
C SER A 317 3.83 -19.96 3.13
N VAL A 318 3.52 -18.95 2.32
CA VAL A 318 4.42 -18.40 1.28
C VAL A 318 4.42 -16.88 1.39
N LEU A 319 5.59 -16.28 1.39
CA LEU A 319 5.75 -14.83 1.49
C LEU A 319 5.78 -14.16 0.10
N PRO A 320 5.17 -12.97 -0.06
CA PRO A 320 5.19 -12.20 -1.31
C PRO A 320 6.56 -11.57 -1.57
N ASN A 321 6.75 -10.98 -2.75
CA ASN A 321 7.96 -10.20 -3.05
C ASN A 321 8.01 -8.86 -2.29
N ILE A 322 6.84 -8.26 -2.05
CA ILE A 322 6.67 -7.06 -1.23
C ILE A 322 5.69 -7.39 -0.10
N ILE A 323 6.15 -7.32 1.14
CA ILE A 323 5.28 -7.42 2.31
C ILE A 323 4.82 -6.02 2.71
N ILE A 324 3.51 -5.83 2.81
CA ILE A 324 2.90 -4.64 3.37
C ILE A 324 2.38 -4.98 4.75
N ILE A 325 2.79 -4.20 5.75
CA ILE A 325 2.37 -4.38 7.15
C ILE A 325 1.59 -3.15 7.57
N ILE A 326 0.32 -3.33 7.94
CA ILE A 326 -0.55 -2.29 8.48
C ILE A 326 -0.52 -2.40 10.00
N LEU A 327 -0.09 -1.35 10.66
CA LEU A 327 -0.02 -1.22 12.11
C LEU A 327 -1.35 -0.65 12.61
N ASN A 328 -2.30 -1.54 12.94
CA ASN A 328 -3.59 -1.13 13.46
C ASN A 328 -3.46 -0.58 14.88
N ARG A 329 -3.62 0.74 15.00
CA ARG A 329 -3.39 1.47 16.27
C ARG A 329 -4.64 1.61 17.14
N GLY A 330 -5.83 1.22 16.63
CA GLY A 330 -7.09 1.42 17.37
C GLY A 330 -7.42 2.90 17.57
N GLU A 331 -8.12 3.19 18.65
CA GLU A 331 -8.60 4.55 19.01
C GLU A 331 -8.14 4.97 20.40
N GLY A 332 -8.21 6.28 20.69
CA GLY A 332 -7.90 6.82 22.00
C GLY A 332 -6.46 6.55 22.44
N LEU A 333 -6.27 6.10 23.67
CA LEU A 333 -4.95 5.81 24.24
C LEU A 333 -4.21 4.68 23.51
N GLN A 334 -4.93 3.76 22.88
CA GLN A 334 -4.36 2.66 22.11
C GLN A 334 -3.58 3.14 20.89
N TYR A 335 -3.95 4.31 20.36
CA TYR A 335 -3.27 4.93 19.21
C TYR A 335 -1.79 5.21 19.47
N ASN A 336 -1.41 5.42 20.74
CA ASN A 336 -0.05 5.82 21.15
C ASN A 336 0.87 4.63 21.46
N VAL A 337 0.47 3.38 21.17
CA VAL A 337 1.37 2.24 21.29
C VAL A 337 2.54 2.42 20.33
N LYS A 338 3.76 2.37 20.86
CA LYS A 338 4.98 2.48 20.09
C LYS A 338 5.30 1.15 19.41
N ILE A 339 5.90 1.22 18.24
CA ILE A 339 6.37 0.06 17.48
C ILE A 339 7.87 0.18 17.26
N ASP A 340 8.61 -0.87 17.53
CA ASP A 340 10.02 -1.00 17.16
C ASP A 340 10.16 -1.94 15.96
N PHE A 341 10.89 -1.48 14.93
CA PHE A 341 11.17 -2.24 13.72
C PHE A 341 12.53 -1.86 13.14
N ASP A 342 13.11 -2.79 12.40
CA ASP A 342 14.43 -2.63 11.78
C ASP A 342 14.32 -2.44 10.26
N GLU A 343 15.40 -1.94 9.66
CA GLU A 343 15.53 -1.84 8.20
C GLU A 343 15.52 -3.23 7.55
N ASN A 344 16.10 -4.23 8.23
CA ASN A 344 16.15 -5.62 7.78
C ASN A 344 15.17 -6.47 8.58
N LEU A 345 14.42 -7.32 7.90
CA LEU A 345 13.42 -8.21 8.51
C LEU A 345 13.67 -9.66 8.06
N ASP A 346 13.95 -10.54 9.02
CA ASP A 346 14.05 -11.99 8.79
C ASP A 346 12.78 -12.69 9.26
N LEU A 347 12.06 -13.31 8.35
CA LEU A 347 10.83 -14.06 8.63
C LEU A 347 11.00 -15.58 8.57
N LYS A 348 12.23 -16.09 8.60
CA LYS A 348 12.54 -17.52 8.50
C LYS A 348 11.80 -18.36 9.55
N ASN A 349 11.62 -17.83 10.75
CA ASN A 349 10.94 -18.52 11.84
C ASN A 349 9.40 -18.48 11.75
N TYR A 350 8.85 -17.64 10.90
CA TYR A 350 7.42 -17.36 10.80
C TYR A 350 6.76 -17.94 9.55
N VAL A 351 7.55 -18.40 8.57
CA VAL A 351 7.07 -18.95 7.31
C VAL A 351 7.30 -20.46 7.24
N GLU A 352 6.38 -21.18 6.58
CA GLU A 352 6.48 -22.63 6.44
C GLU A 352 7.33 -23.06 5.24
N TYR A 353 7.10 -22.45 4.06
CA TYR A 353 7.79 -22.81 2.82
C TYR A 353 8.74 -21.69 2.36
N PHE A 354 9.78 -22.08 1.63
CA PHE A 354 10.78 -21.16 1.05
C PHE A 354 11.47 -20.27 2.09
N LYS A 355 11.88 -20.87 3.20
CA LYS A 355 12.51 -20.17 4.34
C LYS A 355 13.77 -19.41 3.97
N GLU A 356 14.51 -19.85 2.96
CA GLU A 356 15.72 -19.17 2.47
C GLU A 356 15.40 -17.87 1.74
N ASP A 357 14.15 -17.71 1.27
CA ASP A 357 13.64 -16.50 0.61
C ASP A 357 12.82 -15.60 1.56
N SER A 358 13.16 -15.57 2.85
CA SER A 358 12.39 -14.87 3.89
C SER A 358 13.03 -13.58 4.41
N PHE A 359 14.09 -13.11 3.75
CA PHE A 359 14.76 -11.86 4.10
C PHE A 359 14.22 -10.67 3.32
N TYR A 360 14.01 -9.59 4.03
CA TYR A 360 13.41 -8.39 3.51
C TYR A 360 14.17 -7.14 3.96
N GLU A 361 14.15 -6.13 3.11
CA GLU A 361 14.65 -4.79 3.39
C GLU A 361 13.47 -3.80 3.37
N LEU A 362 13.44 -2.90 4.34
CA LEU A 362 12.47 -1.82 4.41
C LEU A 362 12.70 -0.84 3.24
N ILE A 363 11.65 -0.56 2.47
CA ILE A 363 11.71 0.36 1.34
C ILE A 363 10.75 1.54 1.47
N GLY A 364 9.78 1.47 2.40
CA GLY A 364 8.82 2.53 2.60
C GLY A 364 8.15 2.49 3.96
N VAL A 365 7.91 3.67 4.54
CA VAL A 365 7.17 3.86 5.78
C VAL A 365 6.19 5.00 5.61
N VAL A 366 4.90 4.71 5.76
CA VAL A 366 3.88 5.74 5.92
C VAL A 366 3.69 6.01 7.40
N SER A 367 3.89 7.27 7.82
CA SER A 367 3.70 7.70 9.20
C SER A 367 2.55 8.69 9.30
N HIS A 368 1.77 8.60 10.39
CA HIS A 368 0.70 9.53 10.71
C HIS A 368 1.13 10.48 11.83
N TYR A 369 1.02 11.76 11.59
CA TYR A 369 1.33 12.84 12.53
C TYR A 369 0.02 13.41 13.07
N GLY A 370 -0.39 12.95 14.24
CA GLY A 370 -1.63 13.33 14.89
C GLY A 370 -1.79 12.64 16.24
N GLN A 371 -2.68 13.14 17.07
CA GLN A 371 -2.98 12.55 18.39
C GLN A 371 -4.02 11.43 18.31
N SER A 372 -4.73 11.32 17.19
CA SER A 372 -5.74 10.29 16.94
C SER A 372 -5.79 9.98 15.44
N GLY A 373 -6.37 8.85 15.08
CA GLY A 373 -6.56 8.47 13.65
C GLY A 373 -7.52 9.40 12.88
N ALA A 374 -8.31 10.23 13.58
CA ALA A 374 -9.33 11.07 12.95
C ALA A 374 -8.79 12.38 12.36
N ASN A 375 -7.71 12.93 12.94
CA ASN A 375 -7.12 14.20 12.51
C ASN A 375 -5.60 14.10 12.53
N GLY A 376 -4.97 14.52 11.46
CA GLY A 376 -3.52 14.51 11.37
C GLY A 376 -3.03 14.66 9.93
N HIS A 377 -1.79 14.28 9.73
CA HIS A 377 -1.12 14.39 8.45
C HIS A 377 -0.30 13.13 8.16
N PHE A 378 -0.43 12.58 6.94
CA PHE A 378 0.36 11.46 6.49
C PHE A 378 1.60 11.92 5.73
N MET A 379 2.74 11.31 6.01
CA MET A 379 3.98 11.47 5.27
C MET A 379 4.56 10.11 4.91
N ALA A 380 5.33 10.04 3.84
CA ALA A 380 6.05 8.83 3.45
C ALA A 380 7.55 9.03 3.58
N ARG A 381 8.25 8.02 4.09
CA ARG A 381 9.70 7.87 3.95
C ARG A 381 9.95 6.72 3.02
N CYS A 382 10.66 6.95 1.92
CA CYS A 382 10.87 5.92 0.91
C CYS A 382 12.36 5.83 0.58
N LYS A 383 12.86 4.60 0.39
CA LYS A 383 14.21 4.33 -0.09
C LYS A 383 14.22 4.46 -1.60
N SER A 384 15.02 5.38 -2.12
CA SER A 384 15.09 5.63 -3.56
C SER A 384 15.68 4.41 -4.28
N PRO A 385 14.96 3.87 -5.27
CA PRO A 385 15.48 2.76 -6.08
C PRO A 385 16.57 3.20 -7.09
N ILE A 386 16.90 4.50 -7.12
CA ILE A 386 17.88 5.10 -8.04
C ILE A 386 19.24 5.17 -7.37
N ASP A 387 19.32 5.73 -6.16
CA ASP A 387 20.57 5.97 -5.44
C ASP A 387 20.70 5.25 -4.09
N GLY A 388 19.62 4.60 -3.64
CA GLY A 388 19.58 3.84 -2.38
C GLY A 388 19.46 4.71 -1.11
N PHE A 389 19.39 6.03 -1.24
CA PHE A 389 19.17 6.90 -0.09
C PHE A 389 17.71 6.97 0.30
N TRP A 390 17.45 7.32 1.55
CA TRP A 390 16.12 7.58 2.05
C TRP A 390 15.69 9.01 1.79
N TYR A 391 14.41 9.20 1.46
CA TYR A 391 13.79 10.50 1.27
C TYR A 391 12.48 10.60 2.03
N LEU A 392 12.26 11.72 2.72
CA LEU A 392 10.98 12.08 3.31
C LEU A 392 10.16 12.83 2.27
N TYR A 393 8.97 12.34 2.01
CA TYR A 393 7.95 12.95 1.16
C TYR A 393 6.83 13.50 2.04
N ASN A 394 6.80 14.82 2.16
CA ASN A 394 5.71 15.56 2.78
C ASN A 394 4.96 16.28 1.66
N ASP A 395 4.06 15.54 1.01
CA ASP A 395 3.36 15.99 -0.19
C ASP A 395 4.33 16.43 -1.31
N ALA A 396 4.37 17.72 -1.63
CA ALA A 396 5.26 18.29 -2.62
C ALA A 396 6.69 18.53 -2.10
N ILE A 397 6.88 18.53 -0.79
CA ILE A 397 8.19 18.78 -0.15
C ILE A 397 8.95 17.46 -0.03
N ILE A 398 10.20 17.47 -0.51
CA ILE A 398 11.09 16.32 -0.48
C ILE A 398 12.33 16.70 0.33
N GLN A 399 12.70 15.83 1.27
CA GLN A 399 13.90 15.99 2.07
C GLN A 399 14.74 14.71 2.01
N LYS A 400 15.99 14.83 1.61
CA LYS A 400 16.94 13.72 1.67
C LYS A 400 17.26 13.39 3.12
N LEU A 401 17.23 12.11 3.47
CA LEU A 401 17.71 11.56 4.74
C LEU A 401 19.01 10.82 4.45
N GLU A 402 20.05 11.07 5.24
CA GLU A 402 21.38 10.51 4.95
C GLU A 402 21.38 8.98 5.09
N TYR A 403 20.67 8.44 6.11
CA TYR A 403 20.59 7.00 6.38
C TYR A 403 19.37 6.68 7.22
N PHE A 404 19.06 5.37 7.33
CA PHE A 404 18.06 4.86 8.25
C PHE A 404 18.55 5.05 9.70
N THR A 405 17.77 5.76 10.50
CA THR A 405 17.92 5.77 11.96
C THR A 405 16.57 5.50 12.60
N LYS A 406 16.52 4.64 13.62
CA LYS A 406 15.28 4.38 14.35
C LYS A 406 14.61 5.67 14.82
N GLU A 407 15.38 6.63 15.30
CA GLU A 407 14.88 7.92 15.77
C GLU A 407 14.10 8.68 14.68
N ASN A 408 14.64 8.77 13.47
CA ASN A 408 13.97 9.44 12.35
C ASN A 408 12.72 8.70 11.88
N PHE A 409 12.74 7.36 11.90
CA PHE A 409 11.65 6.55 11.37
C PHE A 409 10.52 6.33 12.39
N LEU A 410 10.79 6.50 13.67
CA LEU A 410 9.79 6.48 14.74
C LEU A 410 9.14 7.85 14.97
N GLN A 411 9.61 8.91 14.32
CA GLN A 411 8.94 10.21 14.34
C GLN A 411 7.56 10.11 13.71
N GLY A 412 6.56 10.68 14.38
CA GLY A 412 5.16 10.43 14.10
C GLY A 412 4.76 9.02 14.56
N ASN A 413 3.65 8.55 14.07
CA ASN A 413 3.17 7.20 14.32
C ASN A 413 3.35 6.36 13.05
N PRO A 414 4.36 5.47 12.92
CA PRO A 414 4.44 4.54 11.81
C PRO A 414 3.12 3.80 11.65
N TYR A 415 2.58 3.77 10.45
CA TYR A 415 1.24 3.30 10.17
C TYR A 415 1.19 2.16 9.15
N ILE A 416 2.01 2.26 8.09
CA ILE A 416 2.15 1.21 7.09
C ILE A 416 3.64 1.06 6.75
N LEU A 417 4.13 -0.18 6.74
CA LEU A 417 5.51 -0.52 6.39
C LEU A 417 5.51 -1.33 5.09
N PHE A 418 6.45 -1.02 4.21
CA PHE A 418 6.70 -1.74 2.97
C PHE A 418 8.08 -2.38 3.03
N TYR A 419 8.13 -3.70 2.99
CA TYR A 419 9.35 -4.49 2.98
C TYR A 419 9.48 -5.23 1.65
N LYS A 420 10.65 -5.16 1.03
CA LYS A 420 10.95 -5.84 -0.24
C LYS A 420 11.86 -7.01 0.02
N LYS A 421 11.53 -8.17 -0.58
CA LYS A 421 12.36 -9.37 -0.53
C LYS A 421 13.74 -9.10 -1.10
N THR A 422 14.77 -9.49 -0.36
CA THR A 422 16.17 -9.45 -0.80
C THR A 422 16.66 -10.86 -1.04
N LYS A 423 17.59 -11.03 -1.99
CA LYS A 423 18.32 -12.30 -2.10
C LYS A 423 19.41 -12.28 -1.03
N PHE A 424 19.57 -13.39 -0.35
CA PHE A 424 20.78 -13.61 0.43
C PHE A 424 21.98 -13.46 -0.50
N GLY A 425 22.90 -12.52 -0.16
CA GLY A 425 24.19 -12.41 -0.81
C GLY A 425 25.12 -13.52 -0.39
#